data_7ae5d7d3662a8554cd20e9316bc2857e
#
_entry.id   7ae5d7d3662a8554cd20e9316bc2857e
#
_cell.length_a   1.000
_cell.length_b   1.000
_cell.length_c   1.000
_cell.angle_alpha   90.00
_cell.angle_beta   90.00
_cell.angle_gamma   90.00
#
_symmetry.space_group_name_H-M   'P 1'
#
loop_
_entity.id
_entity.type
_entity.pdbx_description
1 polymer ?
#
loop_
_entity_poly.entity_id
_entity_poly.type
_entity_poly.pdbx_seq_one_letter_code
_entity_poly.pdbx_strand_id
1 'polypeptide(L)'
;MSWCQEFIDAFNTHEVEPMQAITSPNVKWEDVSGHIEFEGLDGVKNMVELTLMAIPDCTFAYHGGMKNGNHYVVEWTMSGTAFGTEFACRGASVGETDDDGKILHNRDYWDSRSFPEMPAGPVNPELEDLQAKHS
;
A
#
# COMPACT_ATOMS: atom_id res chain seq x y z
N MET A 1 -12.96 18.42 -4.26
CA MET A 1 -12.00 17.47 -3.66
C MET A 1 -11.08 16.94 -4.76
N SER A 2 -9.81 16.83 -4.49
CA SER A 2 -8.85 16.38 -5.50
C SER A 2 -8.93 14.86 -5.72
N TRP A 3 -8.51 14.43 -6.91
CA TRP A 3 -8.38 13.00 -7.22
C TRP A 3 -7.47 12.29 -6.20
N CYS A 4 -6.35 12.93 -5.81
CA CYS A 4 -5.40 12.36 -4.87
C CYS A 4 -6.00 12.17 -3.46
N GLN A 5 -6.81 13.11 -3.00
CA GLN A 5 -7.51 12.98 -1.72
C GLN A 5 -8.54 11.86 -1.79
N GLU A 6 -9.27 11.75 -2.90
CA GLU A 6 -10.27 10.68 -3.10
C GLU A 6 -9.61 9.29 -3.07
N PHE A 7 -8.41 9.17 -3.63
CA PHE A 7 -7.62 7.94 -3.58
C PHE A 7 -7.38 7.50 -2.13
N ILE A 8 -6.93 8.44 -1.29
CA ILE A 8 -6.66 8.16 0.12
C ILE A 8 -7.95 7.88 0.89
N ASP A 9 -9.00 8.67 0.65
CA ASP A 9 -10.28 8.49 1.32
C ASP A 9 -10.89 7.13 1.02
N ALA A 10 -10.73 6.63 -0.21
CA ALA A 10 -11.25 5.32 -0.60
C ALA A 10 -10.64 4.19 0.25
N PHE A 11 -9.32 4.22 0.50
CA PHE A 11 -8.70 3.21 1.36
C PHE A 11 -9.15 3.36 2.82
N ASN A 12 -9.28 4.59 3.30
CA ASN A 12 -9.65 4.85 4.69
C ASN A 12 -11.08 4.44 5.05
N THR A 13 -11.91 4.08 4.07
CA THR A 13 -13.21 3.46 4.34
C THR A 13 -13.07 2.07 4.96
N HIS A 14 -11.93 1.41 4.79
CA HIS A 14 -11.66 0.03 5.16
C HIS A 14 -12.57 -0.97 4.43
N GLU A 15 -13.13 -0.56 3.28
CA GLU A 15 -13.99 -1.40 2.47
C GLU A 15 -13.35 -1.65 1.10
N VAL A 16 -13.66 -2.80 0.50
CA VAL A 16 -13.09 -3.20 -0.79
C VAL A 16 -13.69 -2.40 -1.95
N GLU A 17 -15.02 -2.22 -1.95
CA GLU A 17 -15.73 -1.65 -3.08
C GLU A 17 -15.29 -0.23 -3.45
N PRO A 18 -15.05 0.70 -2.50
CA PRO A 18 -14.57 2.03 -2.86
C PRO A 18 -13.21 2.02 -3.57
N MET A 19 -12.32 1.10 -3.19
CA MET A 19 -11.04 0.94 -3.87
C MET A 19 -11.19 0.36 -5.27
N GLN A 20 -12.06 -0.64 -5.43
CA GLN A 20 -12.35 -1.21 -6.75
C GLN A 20 -13.01 -0.18 -7.67
N ALA A 21 -13.84 0.70 -7.13
CA ALA A 21 -14.55 1.72 -7.91
C ALA A 21 -13.60 2.74 -8.58
N ILE A 22 -12.43 2.98 -8.00
CA ILE A 22 -11.45 3.92 -8.56
C ILE A 22 -10.36 3.22 -9.38
N THR A 23 -10.47 1.91 -9.59
CA THR A 23 -9.41 1.08 -10.15
C THR A 23 -9.88 0.42 -11.45
N SER A 24 -8.99 0.35 -12.45
CA SER A 24 -9.24 -0.36 -13.69
C SER A 24 -9.25 -1.88 -13.47
N PRO A 25 -10.13 -2.63 -14.17
CA PRO A 25 -10.07 -4.10 -14.13
C PRO A 25 -8.73 -4.70 -14.60
N ASN A 26 -7.93 -3.92 -15.32
CA ASN A 26 -6.63 -4.34 -15.84
C ASN A 26 -5.47 -3.87 -14.96
N VAL A 27 -5.74 -3.49 -13.73
CA VAL A 27 -4.74 -2.88 -12.84
C VAL A 27 -3.60 -3.83 -12.49
N LYS A 28 -2.41 -3.23 -12.39
CA LYS A 28 -1.27 -3.82 -11.71
C LYS A 28 -0.97 -2.93 -10.50
N TRP A 29 -1.05 -3.52 -9.31
CA TRP A 29 -0.82 -2.81 -8.06
C TRP A 29 0.42 -3.40 -7.39
N GLU A 30 1.50 -2.59 -7.32
CA GLU A 30 2.75 -3.03 -6.73
C GLU A 30 2.96 -2.40 -5.36
N ASP A 31 3.20 -3.24 -4.36
CA ASP A 31 3.80 -2.80 -3.11
C ASP A 31 5.31 -3.00 -3.24
N VAL A 32 6.00 -1.95 -3.67
CA VAL A 32 7.43 -2.05 -4.00
C VAL A 32 8.25 -2.33 -2.75
N SER A 33 7.97 -1.62 -1.65
CA SER A 33 8.70 -1.83 -0.39
C SER A 33 8.42 -3.19 0.23
N GLY A 34 7.22 -3.71 0.06
CA GLY A 34 6.81 -5.03 0.57
C GLY A 34 7.10 -6.18 -0.39
N HIS A 35 7.53 -5.90 -1.63
CA HIS A 35 7.81 -6.89 -2.66
C HIS A 35 6.62 -7.77 -3.02
N ILE A 36 5.42 -7.17 -3.11
CA ILE A 36 4.18 -7.88 -3.45
C ILE A 36 3.53 -7.20 -4.64
N GLU A 37 2.98 -8.01 -5.56
CA GLU A 37 2.19 -7.52 -6.69
C GLU A 37 0.77 -8.08 -6.62
N PHE A 38 -0.20 -7.25 -7.01
CA PHE A 38 -1.61 -7.63 -7.11
C PHE A 38 -2.11 -7.24 -8.50
N GLU A 39 -2.95 -8.08 -9.10
CA GLU A 39 -3.47 -7.84 -10.45
C GLU A 39 -5.00 -7.93 -10.46
N GLY A 40 -5.62 -7.02 -11.22
CA GLY A 40 -7.07 -6.99 -11.41
C GLY A 40 -7.84 -6.56 -10.16
N LEU A 41 -9.16 -6.54 -10.26
CA LEU A 41 -10.02 -6.14 -9.14
C LEU A 41 -9.95 -7.14 -7.98
N ASP A 42 -9.77 -8.42 -8.25
CA ASP A 42 -9.55 -9.42 -7.20
C ASP A 42 -8.23 -9.18 -6.48
N GLY A 43 -7.21 -8.72 -7.20
CA GLY A 43 -5.94 -8.33 -6.61
C GLY A 43 -6.10 -7.13 -5.67
N VAL A 44 -6.88 -6.14 -6.05
CA VAL A 44 -7.18 -4.98 -5.19
C VAL A 44 -7.91 -5.43 -3.92
N LYS A 45 -8.87 -6.34 -4.05
CA LYS A 45 -9.55 -6.93 -2.90
C LYS A 45 -8.55 -7.59 -1.96
N ASN A 46 -7.65 -8.41 -2.51
CA ASN A 46 -6.62 -9.08 -1.71
C ASN A 46 -5.69 -8.09 -1.03
N MET A 47 -5.30 -7.01 -1.71
CA MET A 47 -4.46 -5.96 -1.14
C MET A 47 -5.12 -5.30 0.07
N VAL A 48 -6.39 -4.91 -0.05
CA VAL A 48 -7.13 -4.30 1.05
C VAL A 48 -7.27 -5.27 2.22
N GLU A 49 -7.69 -6.50 1.95
CA GLU A 49 -7.92 -7.50 2.99
C GLU A 49 -6.62 -7.88 3.72
N LEU A 50 -5.53 -8.09 2.99
CA LEU A 50 -4.24 -8.42 3.60
C LEU A 50 -3.69 -7.26 4.43
N THR A 51 -3.84 -6.03 3.95
CA THR A 51 -3.40 -4.85 4.70
C THR A 51 -4.17 -4.73 6.02
N LEU A 52 -5.49 -4.87 5.99
CA LEU A 52 -6.32 -4.77 7.19
C LEU A 52 -6.18 -5.99 8.11
N MET A 53 -5.80 -7.14 7.58
CA MET A 53 -5.48 -8.30 8.40
C MET A 53 -4.20 -8.06 9.21
N ALA A 54 -3.19 -7.49 8.57
CA ALA A 54 -1.91 -7.17 9.23
C ALA A 54 -2.01 -5.93 10.13
N ILE A 55 -2.79 -4.94 9.73
CA ILE A 55 -2.92 -3.65 10.41
C ILE A 55 -4.41 -3.29 10.47
N PRO A 56 -5.17 -3.85 11.43
CA PRO A 56 -6.63 -3.64 11.47
C PRO A 56 -7.07 -2.18 11.62
N ASP A 57 -6.24 -1.35 12.22
CA ASP A 57 -6.46 0.09 12.43
C ASP A 57 -5.70 0.95 11.42
N CYS A 58 -5.34 0.40 10.26
CA CYS A 58 -4.55 1.10 9.25
C CYS A 58 -5.25 2.35 8.76
N THR A 59 -4.55 3.48 8.81
CA THR A 59 -5.05 4.77 8.35
C THR A 59 -3.97 5.49 7.56
N PHE A 60 -4.37 6.12 6.47
CA PHE A 60 -3.47 6.94 5.67
C PHE A 60 -3.81 8.41 5.88
N ALA A 61 -2.82 9.21 6.29
CA ALA A 61 -2.94 10.66 6.37
C ALA A 61 -2.42 11.26 5.07
N TYR A 62 -3.26 12.04 4.38
CA TYR A 62 -2.90 12.67 3.11
C TYR A 62 -2.03 13.90 3.35
N HIS A 63 -0.88 13.98 2.69
CA HIS A 63 0.03 15.13 2.80
C HIS A 63 0.00 16.03 1.57
N GLY A 64 -0.33 15.49 0.42
CA GLY A 64 -0.37 16.22 -0.82
C GLY A 64 -0.18 15.30 -2.00
N GLY A 65 -0.42 15.82 -3.17
CA GLY A 65 -0.26 15.04 -4.38
C GLY A 65 -0.55 15.85 -5.61
N MET A 66 -0.33 15.22 -6.74
CA MET A 66 -0.53 15.83 -8.03
C MET A 66 -0.98 14.77 -9.03
N LYS A 67 -1.96 15.11 -9.85
CA LYS A 67 -2.34 14.31 -11.00
C LYS A 67 -2.24 15.19 -12.23
N ASN A 68 -1.38 14.80 -13.17
CA ASN A 68 -1.18 15.50 -14.43
C ASN A 68 -1.43 14.54 -15.59
N GLY A 69 -2.54 14.74 -16.31
CA GLY A 69 -2.98 13.79 -17.31
C GLY A 69 -3.26 12.44 -16.66
N ASN A 70 -2.61 11.39 -17.14
CA ASN A 70 -2.77 10.04 -16.62
C ASN A 70 -1.69 9.65 -15.60
N HIS A 71 -0.86 10.58 -15.16
CA HIS A 71 0.18 10.33 -14.16
C HIS A 71 -0.17 10.97 -12.82
N TYR A 72 0.16 10.28 -11.72
CA TYR A 72 -0.10 10.81 -10.39
C TYR A 72 1.00 10.47 -9.41
N VAL A 73 1.09 11.29 -8.37
CA VAL A 73 1.86 11.03 -7.16
C VAL A 73 1.02 11.47 -5.97
N VAL A 74 0.97 10.66 -4.92
CA VAL A 74 0.22 10.95 -3.68
C VAL A 74 1.15 10.65 -2.52
N GLU A 75 1.39 11.63 -1.67
CA GLU A 75 2.20 11.46 -0.47
C GLU A 75 1.31 11.26 0.76
N TRP A 76 1.71 10.33 1.63
CA TRP A 76 0.91 9.97 2.80
C TRP A 76 1.78 9.44 3.93
N THR A 77 1.19 9.37 5.12
CA THR A 77 1.72 8.60 6.24
C THR A 77 0.75 7.48 6.55
N MET A 78 1.26 6.25 6.53
CA MET A 78 0.51 5.08 6.96
C MET A 78 0.76 4.88 8.45
N SER A 79 -0.30 4.72 9.23
CA SER A 79 -0.19 4.49 10.67
C SER A 79 -1.14 3.41 11.13
N GLY A 80 -0.87 2.85 12.28
CA GLY A 80 -1.68 1.82 12.88
C GLY A 80 -0.87 0.99 13.86
N THR A 81 -1.33 -0.23 14.09
CA THR A 81 -0.70 -1.18 15.00
C THR A 81 -0.44 -2.48 14.24
N ALA A 82 0.81 -2.89 14.18
CA ALA A 82 1.21 -4.15 13.58
C ALA A 82 2.07 -4.94 14.57
N PHE A 83 1.79 -6.24 14.69
CA PHE A 83 2.52 -7.12 15.63
C PHE A 83 2.56 -6.56 17.05
N GLY A 84 1.46 -5.91 17.49
CA GLY A 84 1.37 -5.34 18.82
C GLY A 84 2.11 -4.02 19.02
N THR A 85 2.68 -3.43 17.97
CA THR A 85 3.46 -2.19 18.04
C THR A 85 2.81 -1.10 17.19
N GLU A 86 2.59 0.06 17.82
CA GLU A 86 2.13 1.24 17.08
C GLU A 86 3.25 1.78 16.21
N PHE A 87 2.89 2.21 15.00
CA PHE A 87 3.87 2.75 14.05
C PHE A 87 3.27 3.85 13.19
N ALA A 88 4.15 4.63 12.58
CA ALA A 88 3.80 5.56 11.53
C ALA A 88 4.94 5.56 10.51
N CYS A 89 4.62 5.29 9.24
CA CYS A 89 5.64 5.31 8.19
C CYS A 89 5.19 6.15 7.01
N ARG A 90 6.14 6.93 6.50
CA ARG A 90 5.91 7.79 5.35
C ARG A 90 6.04 7.01 4.07
N GLY A 91 5.26 7.40 3.08
CA GLY A 91 5.32 6.77 1.78
C GLY A 91 4.68 7.61 0.70
N ALA A 92 4.66 7.06 -0.48
CA ALA A 92 4.04 7.66 -1.64
C ALA A 92 3.52 6.58 -2.57
N SER A 93 2.40 6.90 -3.21
CA SER A 93 1.87 6.12 -4.32
C SER A 93 2.15 6.87 -5.61
N VAL A 94 2.74 6.19 -6.58
CA VAL A 94 3.10 6.76 -7.88
C VAL A 94 2.52 5.86 -8.95
N GLY A 95 1.92 6.43 -9.97
CA GLY A 95 1.39 5.56 -11.00
C GLY A 95 0.70 6.27 -12.15
N GLU A 96 -0.08 5.49 -12.87
CA GLU A 96 -0.80 5.93 -14.04
C GLU A 96 -2.27 5.49 -13.96
N THR A 97 -3.14 6.33 -14.52
CA THR A 97 -4.55 6.00 -14.69
C THR A 97 -4.82 5.70 -16.16
N ASP A 98 -5.97 5.08 -16.43
CA ASP A 98 -6.52 5.03 -17.79
C ASP A 98 -7.19 6.36 -18.15
N ASP A 99 -7.76 6.45 -19.35
CA ASP A 99 -8.39 7.69 -19.83
C ASP A 99 -9.67 8.04 -19.07
N ASP A 100 -10.24 7.09 -18.34
CA ASP A 100 -11.41 7.34 -17.47
C ASP A 100 -11.00 7.74 -16.04
N GLY A 101 -9.71 7.90 -15.79
CA GLY A 101 -9.19 8.26 -14.47
C GLY A 101 -9.11 7.13 -13.47
N LYS A 102 -9.25 5.87 -13.93
CA LYS A 102 -9.13 4.68 -13.07
C LYS A 102 -7.67 4.27 -12.94
N ILE A 103 -7.26 3.84 -11.75
CA ILE A 103 -5.89 3.40 -11.50
C ILE A 103 -5.57 2.20 -12.38
N LEU A 104 -4.53 2.34 -13.21
CA LEU A 104 -4.10 1.28 -14.12
C LEU A 104 -2.81 0.61 -13.66
N HIS A 105 -1.87 1.37 -13.13
CA HIS A 105 -0.63 0.85 -12.55
C HIS A 105 -0.28 1.71 -11.34
N ASN A 106 -0.29 1.12 -10.15
CA ASN A 106 0.08 1.79 -8.91
C ASN A 106 1.35 1.17 -8.33
N ARG A 107 2.23 2.01 -7.84
CA ARG A 107 3.44 1.60 -7.13
C ARG A 107 3.49 2.31 -5.80
N ASP A 108 3.49 1.54 -4.73
CA ASP A 108 3.57 2.06 -3.36
C ASP A 108 5.01 1.93 -2.85
N TYR A 109 5.58 3.06 -2.42
CA TYR A 109 6.90 3.14 -1.81
C TYR A 109 6.73 3.66 -0.39
N TRP A 110 7.28 2.94 0.57
CA TRP A 110 7.19 3.38 1.97
C TRP A 110 8.47 3.04 2.71
N ASP A 111 8.69 3.75 3.82
CA ASP A 111 9.88 3.59 4.64
C ASP A 111 9.77 2.33 5.49
N SER A 112 10.37 1.25 5.00
CA SER A 112 10.33 -0.06 5.67
C SER A 112 11.02 -0.08 7.03
N ARG A 113 11.92 0.88 7.29
CA ARG A 113 12.59 0.98 8.60
C ARG A 113 11.64 1.48 9.69
N SER A 114 10.59 2.19 9.31
CA SER A 114 9.56 2.68 10.25
C SER A 114 8.46 1.68 10.50
N PHE A 115 8.48 0.53 9.84
CA PHE A 115 7.51 -0.52 10.02
C PHE A 115 7.99 -1.51 11.10
N PRO A 116 7.09 -1.96 12.02
CA PRO A 116 7.49 -2.89 13.08
C PRO A 116 8.04 -4.19 12.55
N GLU A 117 9.09 -4.69 13.21
CA GLU A 117 9.63 -6.01 12.89
C GLU A 117 8.67 -7.10 13.33
N MET A 118 8.55 -8.13 12.49
CA MET A 118 7.78 -9.31 12.86
C MET A 118 8.40 -9.94 14.11
N PRO A 119 7.59 -10.27 15.15
CA PRO A 119 8.12 -10.95 16.32
C PRO A 119 8.86 -12.23 15.93
N ALA A 120 9.95 -12.52 16.64
CA ALA A 120 10.72 -13.73 16.42
C ALA A 120 9.83 -14.95 16.63
N GLY A 121 9.45 -15.61 15.55
CA GLY A 121 8.78 -16.89 15.56
C GLY A 121 9.80 -18.04 15.56
N PRO A 122 9.36 -19.28 15.28
CA PRO A 122 10.29 -20.38 15.09
C PRO A 122 11.28 -19.98 13.99
N VAL A 123 12.54 -19.97 14.35
CA VAL A 123 13.60 -19.51 13.47
C VAL A 123 13.77 -20.50 12.32
N ASN A 124 13.76 -20.00 11.08
CA ASN A 124 14.17 -20.78 9.92
C ASN A 124 15.68 -20.59 9.75
N PRO A 125 16.52 -21.64 9.98
CA PRO A 125 17.96 -21.51 9.89
C PRO A 125 18.46 -21.03 8.53
N GLU A 126 17.76 -21.39 7.44
CA GLU A 126 18.14 -20.95 6.10
C GLU A 126 17.94 -19.44 5.91
N LEU A 127 16.90 -18.87 6.51
CA LEU A 127 16.65 -17.43 6.49
C LEU A 127 17.69 -16.67 7.29
N GLU A 128 18.10 -17.20 8.46
CA GLU A 128 19.17 -16.61 9.27
C GLU A 128 20.49 -16.59 8.50
N ASP A 129 20.85 -17.68 7.84
CA ASP A 129 22.07 -17.76 7.03
C ASP A 129 22.04 -16.72 5.90
N LEU A 130 20.92 -16.54 5.23
CA LEU A 130 20.78 -15.54 4.19
C LEU A 130 20.92 -14.11 4.73
N GLN A 131 20.31 -13.82 5.87
CA GLN A 131 20.41 -12.51 6.51
C GLN A 131 21.84 -12.22 6.97
N ALA A 132 22.52 -13.20 7.52
CA ALA A 132 23.91 -13.08 7.95
C ALA A 132 24.85 -12.79 6.77
N LYS A 133 24.57 -13.34 5.58
CA LYS A 133 25.37 -13.12 4.38
C LYS A 133 25.17 -11.73 3.76
N HIS A 134 24.06 -11.06 4.06
CA HIS A 134 23.69 -9.78 3.47
C HIS A 134 23.71 -8.62 4.48
N SER A 135 24.10 -8.87 5.69
CA SER A 135 24.20 -7.84 6.74
C SER A 135 25.58 -7.17 6.77
#